data_1be12dd1417637ab72581b0029036c18
#
_entry.id   1be12dd1417637ab72581b0029036c18
#
_cell.length_a   1.000
_cell.length_b   1.000
_cell.length_c   1.000
_cell.angle_alpha   90.00
_cell.angle_beta   90.00
_cell.angle_gamma   90.00
#
_symmetry.space_group_name_H-M   'P 1'
#
loop_
_entity.id
_entity.type
_entity.pdbx_description
1 polymer ?
#
loop_
_entity_poly.entity_id
_entity_poly.type
_entity_poly.pdbx_seq_one_letter_code
_entity_poly.pdbx_strand_id
1 'polypeptide(L)'
;MRLRPFSLDLTSPLGTARGAITEREGFLVGVGPDDRAGISVPGLGEAAPLPGWTESRSACESALRGVADDGGALVDDALDRLDPGATPAARHGLALALADAAARGEGRSLAARLAADRGLPTPTETVPVNATVGDGDPQTTAAAAARAVAEGFDCVKVKVGARALDADVERLRAVREALGDDVALRADANGAWDRSTAREALDRFAPLNLAYVEQPLPAEDLAGAAALRSGREGREDREARDDREDREDRDDRAGDDADAPVPIALDESLARRDLDAVLDAGAADVVVLKPMALGGPDRALAAAATARAAGVEPVITTTIDAVVARTAAVHVAAAVPEVAPCGLATASLLDEDLAPDPCPVADGEVAVPDAPGLAGDAFDGLR
;
A
#
# COMPACT_ATOMS: atom_id res chain seq x y z
N MET A 1 -16.46 6.54 23.80
CA MET A 1 -15.38 6.69 22.79
C MET A 1 -14.64 8.00 23.01
N ARG A 2 -13.32 8.00 22.94
CA ARG A 2 -12.48 9.20 23.08
C ARG A 2 -11.86 9.54 21.75
N LEU A 3 -11.85 10.84 21.39
CA LEU A 3 -11.20 11.37 20.20
C LEU A 3 -10.13 12.36 20.63
N ARG A 4 -8.89 12.14 20.18
CA ARG A 4 -7.77 13.05 20.43
C ARG A 4 -7.18 13.48 19.08
N PRO A 5 -7.29 14.77 18.71
CA PRO A 5 -6.72 15.27 17.48
C PRO A 5 -5.19 15.27 17.56
N PHE A 6 -4.53 15.11 16.41
CA PHE A 6 -3.09 15.28 16.25
C PHE A 6 -2.76 16.01 14.94
N SER A 7 -1.58 16.58 14.86
CA SER A 7 -0.92 17.07 13.66
C SER A 7 0.55 16.73 13.74
N LEU A 8 1.13 16.23 12.65
CA LEU A 8 2.53 15.84 12.52
C LEU A 8 3.09 16.46 11.24
N ASP A 9 4.24 17.08 11.33
CA ASP A 9 4.94 17.66 10.18
C ASP A 9 5.64 16.56 9.36
N LEU A 10 5.69 16.74 8.04
CA LEU A 10 6.51 15.92 7.17
C LEU A 10 7.96 16.46 7.16
N THR A 11 8.94 15.55 7.10
CA THR A 11 10.38 15.88 6.96
C THR A 11 10.67 16.74 5.73
N SER A 12 9.85 16.60 4.69
CA SER A 12 9.89 17.44 3.48
C SER A 12 8.51 17.47 2.83
N PRO A 13 8.15 18.58 2.14
CA PRO A 13 6.90 18.64 1.40
C PRO A 13 6.79 17.51 0.37
N LEU A 14 5.69 16.77 0.39
CA LEU A 14 5.39 15.76 -0.61
C LEU A 14 4.51 16.36 -1.71
N GLY A 15 5.04 16.42 -2.93
CA GLY A 15 4.29 16.86 -4.10
C GLY A 15 3.23 15.84 -4.50
N THR A 16 2.00 16.32 -4.69
CA THR A 16 0.89 15.53 -5.23
C THR A 16 0.24 16.28 -6.39
N ALA A 17 -0.60 15.59 -7.18
CA ALA A 17 -1.39 16.23 -8.24
C ALA A 17 -2.33 17.36 -7.73
N ARG A 18 -2.53 17.48 -6.40
CA ARG A 18 -3.41 18.46 -5.75
C ARG A 18 -2.67 19.56 -4.98
N GLY A 19 -1.35 19.53 -4.96
CA GLY A 19 -0.51 20.43 -4.20
C GLY A 19 0.47 19.68 -3.30
N ALA A 20 1.26 20.44 -2.53
CA ALA A 20 2.21 19.87 -1.59
C ALA A 20 1.51 19.55 -0.25
N ILE A 21 1.76 18.38 0.28
CA ILE A 21 1.41 17.99 1.65
C ILE A 21 2.62 18.29 2.52
N THR A 22 2.42 19.04 3.60
CA THR A 22 3.48 19.42 4.56
C THR A 22 3.25 18.84 5.94
N GLU A 23 2.00 18.43 6.23
CA GLU A 23 1.60 17.90 7.54
C GLU A 23 0.57 16.77 7.36
N ARG A 24 0.47 15.91 8.38
CA ARG A 24 -0.58 14.90 8.51
C ARG A 24 -1.39 15.18 9.76
N GLU A 25 -2.68 15.44 9.56
CA GLU A 25 -3.63 15.65 10.64
C GLU A 25 -4.58 14.47 10.77
N GLY A 26 -5.01 14.20 11.99
CA GLY A 26 -5.95 13.12 12.23
C GLY A 26 -6.47 13.07 13.66
N PHE A 27 -7.02 11.92 14.01
CA PHE A 27 -7.59 11.62 15.31
C PHE A 27 -7.13 10.26 15.80
N LEU A 28 -6.66 10.18 17.03
CA LEU A 28 -6.62 8.92 17.76
C LEU A 28 -8.02 8.61 18.27
N VAL A 29 -8.44 7.37 18.05
CA VAL A 29 -9.75 6.85 18.43
C VAL A 29 -9.55 5.83 19.55
N GLY A 30 -9.95 6.18 20.78
CA GLY A 30 -9.90 5.28 21.93
C GLY A 30 -11.28 4.69 22.22
N VAL A 31 -11.34 3.36 22.42
CA VAL A 31 -12.53 2.65 22.90
C VAL A 31 -12.20 1.89 24.19
N GLY A 32 -13.19 1.65 25.04
CA GLY A 32 -13.00 0.94 26.29
C GLY A 32 -14.29 0.26 26.82
N PRO A 33 -14.21 -0.41 27.99
CA PRO A 33 -15.34 -1.16 28.56
C PRO A 33 -16.61 -0.32 28.78
N ASP A 34 -16.42 0.98 29.07
CA ASP A 34 -17.53 1.89 29.33
C ASP A 34 -18.24 2.36 28.04
N ASP A 35 -17.62 2.16 26.89
CA ASP A 35 -18.13 2.67 25.60
C ASP A 35 -19.09 1.68 24.92
N ARG A 36 -18.91 0.38 25.13
CA ARG A 36 -19.73 -0.65 24.50
C ARG A 36 -19.66 -1.98 25.26
N ALA A 37 -20.80 -2.67 25.38
CA ALA A 37 -20.84 -4.05 25.86
C ALA A 37 -19.98 -4.98 24.99
N GLY A 38 -19.18 -5.84 25.63
CA GLY A 38 -18.28 -6.76 24.96
C GLY A 38 -16.85 -6.26 24.76
N ILE A 39 -16.56 -4.99 25.04
CA ILE A 39 -15.18 -4.48 25.11
C ILE A 39 -14.69 -4.70 26.55
N SER A 40 -13.71 -5.59 26.73
CA SER A 40 -13.17 -5.93 28.06
C SER A 40 -11.89 -5.14 28.43
N VAL A 41 -11.18 -4.63 27.43
CA VAL A 41 -9.93 -3.89 27.56
C VAL A 41 -9.90 -2.70 26.58
N PRO A 42 -9.14 -1.62 26.89
CA PRO A 42 -9.01 -0.49 25.99
C PRO A 42 -8.39 -0.88 24.63
N GLY A 43 -8.89 -0.29 23.56
CA GLY A 43 -8.32 -0.38 22.22
C GLY A 43 -8.06 0.99 21.63
N LEU A 44 -7.14 1.04 20.69
CA LEU A 44 -6.65 2.24 20.03
C LEU A 44 -6.72 2.11 18.52
N GLY A 45 -7.20 3.17 17.86
CA GLY A 45 -7.16 3.33 16.42
C GLY A 45 -6.68 4.71 16.01
N GLU A 46 -6.42 4.88 14.74
CA GLU A 46 -6.02 6.13 14.12
C GLU A 46 -6.89 6.39 12.90
N ALA A 47 -7.41 7.61 12.78
CA ALA A 47 -8.10 8.12 11.61
C ALA A 47 -7.33 9.34 11.08
N ALA A 48 -6.56 9.16 10.01
CA ALA A 48 -5.72 10.20 9.40
C ALA A 48 -6.22 10.50 7.96
N PRO A 49 -7.29 11.29 7.82
CA PRO A 49 -7.86 11.57 6.51
C PRO A 49 -6.87 12.30 5.60
N LEU A 50 -6.89 11.91 4.32
CA LEU A 50 -6.08 12.52 3.27
C LEU A 50 -6.98 12.83 2.07
N PRO A 51 -7.31 14.12 1.83
CA PRO A 51 -8.17 14.50 0.72
C PRO A 51 -7.66 13.98 -0.63
N GLY A 52 -8.54 13.26 -1.31
CA GLY A 52 -8.20 12.57 -2.56
C GLY A 52 -8.13 11.05 -2.43
N TRP A 53 -7.82 10.57 -1.23
CA TRP A 53 -7.87 9.16 -0.83
C TRP A 53 -9.05 8.89 0.10
N THR A 54 -9.32 9.82 1.00
CA THR A 54 -10.39 9.72 1.98
C THR A 54 -11.18 11.03 2.05
N GLU A 55 -12.07 11.13 3.01
CA GLU A 55 -12.84 12.33 3.34
C GLU A 55 -11.95 13.46 3.89
N SER A 56 -12.56 14.65 4.07
CA SER A 56 -11.90 15.77 4.76
C SER A 56 -11.79 15.53 6.27
N ARG A 57 -10.83 16.21 6.93
CA ARG A 57 -10.68 16.16 8.39
C ARG A 57 -11.96 16.48 9.14
N SER A 58 -12.69 17.50 8.70
CA SER A 58 -13.97 17.89 9.33
C SER A 58 -15.08 16.85 9.14
N ALA A 59 -15.14 16.22 7.97
CA ALA A 59 -16.09 15.13 7.71
C ALA A 59 -15.76 13.89 8.55
N CYS A 60 -14.48 13.55 8.67
CA CYS A 60 -13.98 12.47 9.52
C CYS A 60 -14.36 12.69 10.99
N GLU A 61 -14.12 13.90 11.54
CA GLU A 61 -14.50 14.24 12.91
C GLU A 61 -16.01 14.15 13.13
N SER A 62 -16.79 14.69 12.20
CA SER A 62 -18.26 14.66 12.29
C SER A 62 -18.79 13.23 12.25
N ALA A 63 -18.23 12.38 11.39
CA ALA A 63 -18.62 10.98 11.28
C ALA A 63 -18.31 10.22 12.57
N LEU A 64 -17.09 10.38 13.12
CA LEU A 64 -16.69 9.74 14.38
C LEU A 64 -17.56 10.21 15.57
N ARG A 65 -17.88 11.50 15.66
CA ARG A 65 -18.79 12.01 16.72
C ARG A 65 -20.22 11.51 16.54
N GLY A 66 -20.67 11.32 15.30
CA GLY A 66 -22.03 10.88 14.98
C GLY A 66 -22.34 9.43 15.33
N VAL A 67 -21.33 8.61 15.65
CA VAL A 67 -21.51 7.19 16.04
C VAL A 67 -21.47 6.94 17.56
N ALA A 68 -21.36 8.00 18.33
CA ALA A 68 -21.47 7.97 19.77
C ALA A 68 -22.81 8.61 20.21
N ASP A 69 -23.37 8.16 21.32
CA ASP A 69 -24.51 8.78 21.97
C ASP A 69 -24.09 10.06 22.75
N ASP A 70 -25.07 10.75 23.38
CA ASP A 70 -24.82 11.96 24.16
C ASP A 70 -23.89 11.75 25.38
N GLY A 71 -23.72 10.51 25.84
CA GLY A 71 -22.80 10.09 26.89
C GLY A 71 -21.41 9.72 26.41
N GLY A 72 -21.20 9.65 25.09
CA GLY A 72 -19.96 9.21 24.44
C GLY A 72 -19.84 7.70 24.26
N ALA A 73 -20.86 6.92 24.66
CA ALA A 73 -20.91 5.48 24.41
C ALA A 73 -21.16 5.22 22.91
N LEU A 74 -20.55 4.13 22.38
CA LEU A 74 -20.78 3.73 21.00
C LEU A 74 -22.20 3.13 20.85
N VAL A 75 -22.90 3.55 19.80
CA VAL A 75 -24.15 2.90 19.39
C VAL A 75 -23.87 1.48 18.88
N ASP A 76 -24.84 0.57 18.98
CA ASP A 76 -24.64 -0.85 18.66
C ASP A 76 -24.17 -1.10 17.21
N ASP A 77 -24.66 -0.28 16.28
CA ASP A 77 -24.33 -0.32 14.84
C ASP A 77 -23.29 0.75 14.41
N ALA A 78 -22.48 1.24 15.36
CA ALA A 78 -21.56 2.37 15.14
C ALA A 78 -20.66 2.18 13.90
N LEU A 79 -20.10 0.99 13.73
CA LEU A 79 -19.20 0.70 12.60
C LEU A 79 -19.96 0.64 11.27
N ASP A 80 -21.20 0.14 11.27
CA ASP A 80 -22.05 0.03 10.08
C ASP A 80 -22.56 1.40 9.60
N ARG A 81 -22.61 2.39 10.51
CA ARG A 81 -22.97 3.78 10.16
C ARG A 81 -21.84 4.55 9.48
N LEU A 82 -20.62 4.05 9.54
CA LEU A 82 -19.46 4.64 8.87
C LEU A 82 -19.30 4.02 7.48
N ASP A 83 -19.87 4.69 6.48
CA ASP A 83 -19.76 4.25 5.09
C ASP A 83 -18.30 4.29 4.60
N PRO A 84 -17.70 3.13 4.24
CA PRO A 84 -16.33 3.09 3.77
C PRO A 84 -16.09 3.86 2.45
N GLY A 85 -17.13 4.11 1.67
CA GLY A 85 -17.05 4.93 0.46
C GLY A 85 -17.10 6.43 0.73
N ALA A 86 -17.76 6.85 1.82
CA ALA A 86 -17.92 8.26 2.16
C ALA A 86 -16.99 8.75 3.27
N THR A 87 -16.70 7.91 4.26
CA THR A 87 -15.88 8.25 5.43
C THR A 87 -14.89 7.14 5.81
N PRO A 88 -14.02 6.73 4.86
CA PRO A 88 -13.12 5.60 5.07
C PRO A 88 -12.14 5.81 6.23
N ALA A 89 -11.56 7.00 6.42
CA ALA A 89 -10.64 7.25 7.51
C ALA A 89 -11.33 7.17 8.88
N ALA A 90 -12.54 7.73 9.01
CA ALA A 90 -13.33 7.60 10.24
C ALA A 90 -13.63 6.12 10.56
N ARG A 91 -14.05 5.36 9.53
CA ARG A 91 -14.30 3.92 9.70
C ARG A 91 -13.04 3.17 10.08
N HIS A 92 -11.90 3.48 9.42
CA HIS A 92 -10.61 2.88 9.75
C HIS A 92 -10.25 3.08 11.23
N GLY A 93 -10.36 4.32 11.73
CA GLY A 93 -10.04 4.63 13.13
C GLY A 93 -10.87 3.83 14.11
N LEU A 94 -12.19 3.74 13.90
CA LEU A 94 -13.08 2.97 14.78
C LEU A 94 -12.86 1.45 14.61
N ALA A 95 -12.77 0.95 13.38
CA ALA A 95 -12.54 -0.46 13.11
C ALA A 95 -11.25 -0.96 13.75
N LEU A 96 -10.18 -0.18 13.62
CA LEU A 96 -8.89 -0.49 14.22
C LEU A 96 -8.97 -0.50 15.77
N ALA A 97 -9.60 0.51 16.37
CA ALA A 97 -9.76 0.57 17.83
C ALA A 97 -10.52 -0.65 18.37
N LEU A 98 -11.60 -1.05 17.70
CA LEU A 98 -12.37 -2.25 18.07
C LEU A 98 -11.57 -3.53 17.86
N ALA A 99 -10.82 -3.63 16.77
CA ALA A 99 -9.98 -4.80 16.48
C ALA A 99 -8.81 -4.92 17.48
N ASP A 100 -8.15 -3.81 17.84
CA ASP A 100 -7.10 -3.77 18.88
C ASP A 100 -7.66 -4.23 20.24
N ALA A 101 -8.80 -3.66 20.67
CA ALA A 101 -9.46 -4.07 21.91
C ALA A 101 -9.79 -5.58 21.95
N ALA A 102 -10.32 -6.09 20.86
CA ALA A 102 -10.69 -7.50 20.75
C ALA A 102 -9.46 -8.40 20.76
N ALA A 103 -8.43 -8.11 19.97
CA ALA A 103 -7.19 -8.87 19.92
C ALA A 103 -6.46 -8.87 21.29
N ARG A 104 -6.43 -7.73 21.98
CA ARG A 104 -5.90 -7.62 23.36
C ARG A 104 -6.72 -8.44 24.35
N GLY A 105 -8.03 -8.39 24.26
CA GLY A 105 -8.93 -9.17 25.13
C GLY A 105 -8.76 -10.69 24.95
N GLU A 106 -8.38 -11.14 23.77
CA GLU A 106 -8.08 -12.53 23.44
C GLU A 106 -6.62 -12.93 23.72
N GLY A 107 -5.75 -11.99 24.07
CA GLY A 107 -4.32 -12.22 24.26
C GLY A 107 -3.57 -12.55 22.95
N ARG A 108 -4.03 -12.08 21.81
CA ARG A 108 -3.49 -12.34 20.46
C ARG A 108 -2.99 -11.07 19.82
N SER A 109 -1.99 -11.17 18.93
CA SER A 109 -1.62 -10.05 18.07
C SER A 109 -2.74 -9.72 17.07
N LEU A 110 -2.77 -8.47 16.58
CA LEU A 110 -3.78 -8.04 15.60
C LEU A 110 -3.71 -8.88 14.32
N ALA A 111 -2.51 -9.21 13.82
CA ALA A 111 -2.33 -10.06 12.65
C ALA A 111 -2.94 -11.45 12.85
N ALA A 112 -2.65 -12.08 13.99
CA ALA A 112 -3.17 -13.41 14.31
C ALA A 112 -4.70 -13.43 14.42
N ARG A 113 -5.30 -12.36 14.94
CA ARG A 113 -6.75 -12.22 14.98
C ARG A 113 -7.35 -12.04 13.58
N LEU A 114 -6.82 -11.07 12.80
CA LEU A 114 -7.29 -10.79 11.44
C LEU A 114 -7.22 -12.04 10.53
N ALA A 115 -6.13 -12.80 10.62
CA ALA A 115 -5.98 -14.05 9.87
C ALA A 115 -7.01 -15.10 10.29
N ALA A 116 -7.23 -15.28 11.61
CA ALA A 116 -8.19 -16.25 12.14
C ALA A 116 -9.63 -15.91 11.76
N ASP A 117 -10.03 -14.63 11.81
CA ASP A 117 -11.37 -14.17 11.43
C ASP A 117 -11.71 -14.52 9.97
N ARG A 118 -10.69 -14.80 9.14
CA ARG A 118 -10.82 -15.16 7.72
C ARG A 118 -10.41 -16.59 7.38
N GLY A 119 -10.01 -17.38 8.38
CA GLY A 119 -9.52 -18.74 8.15
C GLY A 119 -8.22 -18.80 7.33
N LEU A 120 -7.39 -17.73 7.39
CA LEU A 120 -6.08 -17.68 6.74
C LEU A 120 -5.02 -18.41 7.56
N PRO A 121 -3.89 -18.79 6.94
CA PRO A 121 -2.74 -19.34 7.65
C PRO A 121 -2.20 -18.42 8.75
N THR A 122 -1.30 -18.97 9.59
CA THR A 122 -0.56 -18.16 10.57
C THR A 122 0.17 -17.04 9.85
N PRO A 123 0.06 -15.78 10.33
CA PRO A 123 0.78 -14.64 9.76
C PRO A 123 2.29 -14.86 9.76
N THR A 124 3.00 -14.20 8.83
CA THR A 124 4.45 -14.15 8.84
C THR A 124 4.98 -13.33 10.03
N GLU A 125 6.18 -13.64 10.48
CA GLU A 125 6.86 -12.91 11.56
C GLU A 125 7.55 -11.63 11.08
N THR A 126 7.87 -11.54 9.78
CA THR A 126 8.45 -10.35 9.13
C THR A 126 7.69 -10.03 7.84
N VAL A 127 7.67 -8.75 7.47
CA VAL A 127 7.10 -8.26 6.21
C VAL A 127 8.19 -7.59 5.40
N PRO A 128 8.51 -8.09 4.19
CA PRO A 128 9.47 -7.41 3.33
C PRO A 128 8.90 -6.05 2.88
N VAL A 129 9.78 -5.04 2.76
CA VAL A 129 9.38 -3.70 2.34
C VAL A 129 10.24 -3.17 1.22
N ASN A 130 9.68 -2.28 0.39
CA ASN A 130 10.47 -1.61 -0.63
C ASN A 130 11.04 -0.27 -0.13
N ALA A 131 12.26 0.06 -0.56
CA ALA A 131 12.74 1.41 -0.51
C ALA A 131 12.09 2.25 -1.63
N THR A 132 11.84 3.55 -1.36
CA THR A 132 11.36 4.49 -2.38
C THR A 132 12.43 5.53 -2.68
N VAL A 133 12.81 5.65 -3.95
CA VAL A 133 13.78 6.61 -4.44
C VAL A 133 13.08 7.72 -5.22
N GLY A 134 13.39 8.94 -4.87
CA GLY A 134 12.79 10.14 -5.45
C GLY A 134 13.31 10.50 -6.85
N ASP A 135 12.96 11.71 -7.29
CA ASP A 135 13.24 12.25 -8.62
C ASP A 135 14.60 12.98 -8.67
N GLY A 136 15.71 12.22 -8.68
CA GLY A 136 17.08 12.73 -8.89
C GLY A 136 17.53 12.61 -10.35
N ASP A 137 18.77 13.07 -10.66
CA ASP A 137 19.46 12.71 -11.91
C ASP A 137 19.83 11.21 -11.90
N PRO A 138 20.26 10.62 -13.03
CA PRO A 138 20.56 9.19 -13.12
C PRO A 138 21.56 8.70 -12.07
N GLN A 139 22.66 9.44 -11.85
CA GLN A 139 23.71 9.07 -10.90
C GLN A 139 23.22 9.16 -9.45
N THR A 140 22.53 10.24 -9.12
CA THR A 140 21.93 10.44 -7.78
C THR A 140 20.88 9.36 -7.47
N THR A 141 20.03 9.02 -8.46
CA THR A 141 19.01 7.99 -8.32
C THR A 141 19.64 6.60 -8.13
N ALA A 142 20.62 6.25 -8.96
CA ALA A 142 21.36 4.98 -8.85
C ALA A 142 22.11 4.85 -7.51
N ALA A 143 22.77 5.92 -7.06
CA ALA A 143 23.45 5.95 -5.77
C ALA A 143 22.47 5.80 -4.58
N ALA A 144 21.27 6.38 -4.66
CA ALA A 144 20.26 6.21 -3.64
C ALA A 144 19.71 4.77 -3.61
N ALA A 145 19.48 4.18 -4.79
CA ALA A 145 19.06 2.78 -4.92
C ALA A 145 20.13 1.82 -4.37
N ALA A 146 21.39 2.03 -4.71
CA ALA A 146 22.50 1.20 -4.20
C ALA A 146 22.66 1.30 -2.66
N ARG A 147 22.40 2.50 -2.08
CA ARG A 147 22.38 2.63 -0.61
C ARG A 147 21.25 1.84 0.01
N ALA A 148 20.05 1.88 -0.56
CA ALA A 148 18.92 1.09 -0.07
C ALA A 148 19.25 -0.42 -0.06
N VAL A 149 19.86 -0.93 -1.11
CA VAL A 149 20.30 -2.33 -1.15
C VAL A 149 21.38 -2.62 -0.09
N ALA A 150 22.32 -1.69 0.13
CA ALA A 150 23.32 -1.84 1.20
C ALA A 150 22.70 -1.79 2.60
N GLU A 151 21.50 -1.23 2.76
CA GLU A 151 20.66 -1.23 3.97
C GLU A 151 19.73 -2.45 4.05
N GLY A 152 19.88 -3.43 3.13
CA GLY A 152 19.18 -4.72 3.14
C GLY A 152 17.87 -4.77 2.33
N PHE A 153 17.51 -3.72 1.58
CA PHE A 153 16.30 -3.78 0.76
C PHE A 153 16.51 -4.62 -0.52
N ASP A 154 15.64 -5.61 -0.72
CA ASP A 154 15.61 -6.44 -1.93
C ASP A 154 14.64 -5.90 -3.00
N CYS A 155 13.96 -4.78 -2.71
CA CYS A 155 13.03 -4.14 -3.61
C CYS A 155 13.17 -2.61 -3.56
N VAL A 156 13.32 -2.00 -4.74
CA VAL A 156 13.44 -0.53 -4.89
C VAL A 156 12.36 -0.02 -5.82
N LYS A 157 11.63 1.03 -5.39
CA LYS A 157 10.63 1.75 -6.18
C LYS A 157 11.15 3.13 -6.57
N VAL A 158 11.21 3.45 -7.87
CA VAL A 158 11.68 4.72 -8.43
C VAL A 158 10.50 5.54 -8.92
N LYS A 159 10.41 6.79 -8.47
CA LYS A 159 9.40 7.74 -8.99
C LYS A 159 9.77 8.16 -10.42
N VAL A 160 8.79 8.11 -11.33
CA VAL A 160 8.90 8.49 -12.75
C VAL A 160 7.74 9.39 -13.16
N GLY A 161 7.73 9.91 -14.40
CA GLY A 161 6.64 10.70 -14.94
C GLY A 161 6.70 12.21 -14.64
N ALA A 162 7.57 12.66 -13.72
CA ALA A 162 7.79 14.08 -13.47
C ALA A 162 8.67 14.74 -14.54
N ARG A 163 9.39 13.94 -15.34
CA ARG A 163 10.32 14.36 -16.39
C ARG A 163 9.91 13.82 -17.76
N ALA A 164 10.64 14.21 -18.80
CA ALA A 164 10.51 13.58 -20.11
C ALA A 164 10.87 12.09 -20.02
N LEU A 165 10.16 11.24 -20.78
CA LEU A 165 10.32 9.80 -20.76
C LEU A 165 11.78 9.34 -21.00
N ASP A 166 12.51 10.02 -21.89
CA ASP A 166 13.93 9.72 -22.14
C ASP A 166 14.77 9.80 -20.84
N ALA A 167 14.54 10.84 -20.03
CA ALA A 167 15.24 11.01 -18.77
C ALA A 167 14.87 9.94 -17.74
N ASP A 168 13.62 9.49 -17.71
CA ASP A 168 13.19 8.42 -16.82
C ASP A 168 13.77 7.05 -17.26
N VAL A 169 13.85 6.78 -18.57
CA VAL A 169 14.54 5.59 -19.11
C VAL A 169 16.02 5.59 -18.73
N GLU A 170 16.72 6.71 -18.86
CA GLU A 170 18.13 6.82 -18.46
C GLU A 170 18.32 6.58 -16.96
N ARG A 171 17.42 7.13 -16.13
CA ARG A 171 17.44 6.92 -14.67
C ARG A 171 17.23 5.46 -14.28
N LEU A 172 16.19 4.83 -14.83
CA LEU A 172 15.89 3.42 -14.54
C LEU A 172 17.02 2.49 -15.04
N ARG A 173 17.63 2.80 -16.19
CA ARG A 173 18.78 2.08 -16.71
C ARG A 173 19.99 2.17 -15.78
N ALA A 174 20.31 3.39 -15.30
CA ALA A 174 21.39 3.60 -14.35
C ALA A 174 21.12 2.89 -13.01
N VAL A 175 19.87 2.86 -12.56
CA VAL A 175 19.47 2.10 -11.36
C VAL A 175 19.65 0.60 -11.60
N ARG A 176 19.15 0.04 -12.71
CA ARG A 176 19.28 -1.40 -13.02
C ARG A 176 20.74 -1.82 -13.11
N GLU A 177 21.58 -1.01 -13.77
CA GLU A 177 23.03 -1.24 -13.84
C GLU A 177 23.70 -1.26 -12.45
N ALA A 178 23.25 -0.42 -11.53
CA ALA A 178 23.78 -0.35 -10.18
C ALA A 178 23.31 -1.49 -9.27
N LEU A 179 22.08 -1.98 -9.47
CA LEU A 179 21.46 -3.00 -8.62
C LEU A 179 21.71 -4.44 -9.09
N GLY A 180 22.02 -4.66 -10.38
CA GLY A 180 21.99 -6.00 -10.98
C GLY A 180 20.58 -6.55 -11.13
N ASP A 181 20.40 -7.81 -11.49
CA ASP A 181 19.10 -8.42 -11.81
C ASP A 181 18.41 -9.06 -10.60
N ASP A 182 19.11 -9.30 -9.51
CA ASP A 182 18.58 -9.97 -8.31
C ASP A 182 17.67 -9.08 -7.45
N VAL A 183 17.75 -7.76 -7.62
CA VAL A 183 16.94 -6.79 -6.87
C VAL A 183 15.67 -6.45 -7.63
N ALA A 184 14.50 -6.58 -7.00
CA ALA A 184 13.23 -6.18 -7.58
C ALA A 184 13.19 -4.66 -7.81
N LEU A 185 12.95 -4.23 -9.06
CA LEU A 185 12.86 -2.83 -9.43
C LEU A 185 11.42 -2.50 -9.83
N ARG A 186 10.86 -1.44 -9.26
CA ARG A 186 9.52 -0.92 -9.54
C ARG A 186 9.63 0.52 -10.02
N ALA A 187 8.75 0.92 -10.92
CA ALA A 187 8.58 2.33 -11.29
C ALA A 187 7.18 2.81 -10.87
N ASP A 188 7.06 4.07 -10.44
CA ASP A 188 5.79 4.65 -10.03
C ASP A 188 5.58 5.99 -10.72
N ALA A 189 4.60 6.04 -11.64
CA ALA A 189 4.29 7.18 -12.48
C ALA A 189 3.20 8.09 -11.89
N ASN A 190 2.52 7.70 -10.81
CA ASN A 190 1.44 8.47 -10.16
C ASN A 190 0.41 9.07 -11.15
N GLY A 191 0.08 8.33 -12.22
CA GLY A 191 -0.92 8.75 -13.20
C GLY A 191 -0.46 9.84 -14.18
N ALA A 192 0.84 10.04 -14.35
CA ALA A 192 1.38 11.17 -15.09
C ALA A 192 1.25 11.07 -16.61
N TRP A 193 1.06 9.87 -17.17
CA TRP A 193 1.12 9.67 -18.62
C TRP A 193 -0.25 9.57 -19.28
N ASP A 194 -0.32 9.99 -20.55
CA ASP A 194 -1.40 9.60 -21.44
C ASP A 194 -1.16 8.16 -21.97
N ARG A 195 -2.17 7.58 -22.66
CA ARG A 195 -2.12 6.20 -23.17
C ARG A 195 -0.98 5.94 -24.16
N SER A 196 -0.59 6.95 -24.96
CA SER A 196 0.50 6.81 -25.93
C SER A 196 1.85 6.78 -25.25
N THR A 197 2.06 7.71 -24.33
CA THR A 197 3.28 7.80 -23.52
C THR A 197 3.44 6.57 -22.60
N ALA A 198 2.35 6.11 -21.98
CA ALA A 198 2.38 4.91 -21.13
C ALA A 198 2.78 3.65 -21.93
N ARG A 199 2.23 3.48 -23.15
CA ARG A 199 2.63 2.37 -24.02
C ARG A 199 4.11 2.43 -24.40
N GLU A 200 4.58 3.61 -24.84
CA GLU A 200 6.00 3.81 -25.16
C GLU A 200 6.89 3.55 -23.94
N ALA A 201 6.47 3.99 -22.74
CA ALA A 201 7.19 3.75 -21.49
C ALA A 201 7.33 2.26 -21.19
N LEU A 202 6.23 1.49 -21.27
CA LEU A 202 6.24 0.05 -21.03
C LEU A 202 7.14 -0.69 -22.03
N ASP A 203 7.09 -0.33 -23.33
CA ASP A 203 7.97 -0.90 -24.37
C ASP A 203 9.45 -0.62 -24.08
N ARG A 204 9.79 0.59 -23.61
CA ARG A 204 11.17 1.00 -23.31
C ARG A 204 11.68 0.48 -21.97
N PHE A 205 10.80 0.14 -21.06
CA PHE A 205 11.14 -0.43 -19.75
C PHE A 205 11.22 -1.95 -19.77
N ALA A 206 10.66 -2.63 -20.78
CA ALA A 206 10.71 -4.09 -20.89
C ALA A 206 12.11 -4.68 -20.72
N PRO A 207 13.19 -4.13 -21.34
CA PRO A 207 14.55 -4.65 -21.16
C PRO A 207 15.13 -4.42 -19.75
N LEU A 208 14.43 -3.69 -18.87
CA LEU A 208 14.91 -3.37 -17.52
C LEU A 208 14.39 -4.34 -16.46
N ASN A 209 13.62 -5.36 -16.82
CA ASN A 209 13.08 -6.37 -15.92
C ASN A 209 12.42 -5.76 -14.67
N LEU A 210 11.45 -4.84 -14.90
CA LEU A 210 10.69 -4.22 -13.81
C LEU A 210 9.68 -5.22 -13.26
N ALA A 211 9.59 -5.30 -11.92
CA ALA A 211 8.54 -6.07 -11.26
C ALA A 211 7.13 -5.54 -11.61
N TYR A 212 7.00 -4.21 -11.74
CA TYR A 212 5.81 -3.56 -12.29
C TYR A 212 6.04 -2.05 -12.53
N VAL A 213 5.12 -1.44 -13.29
CA VAL A 213 4.91 0.01 -13.34
C VAL A 213 3.62 0.34 -12.62
N GLU A 214 3.71 1.18 -11.56
CA GLU A 214 2.59 1.61 -10.75
C GLU A 214 1.94 2.84 -11.37
N GLN A 215 0.61 2.80 -11.48
CA GLN A 215 -0.29 3.84 -11.94
C GLN A 215 0.23 4.60 -13.16
N PRO A 216 0.38 3.95 -14.32
CA PRO A 216 0.90 4.61 -15.53
C PRO A 216 -0.04 5.69 -16.06
N LEU A 217 -1.35 5.50 -15.91
CA LEU A 217 -2.42 6.37 -16.43
C LEU A 217 -3.17 7.09 -15.31
N PRO A 218 -3.86 8.22 -15.62
CA PRO A 218 -4.76 8.86 -14.66
C PRO A 218 -5.74 7.87 -14.01
N ALA A 219 -6.05 8.08 -12.74
CA ALA A 219 -6.84 7.18 -11.90
C ALA A 219 -8.21 6.80 -12.49
N GLU A 220 -8.80 7.68 -13.28
CA GLU A 220 -10.10 7.50 -13.92
C GLU A 220 -10.05 6.62 -15.19
N ASP A 221 -8.85 6.42 -15.77
CA ASP A 221 -8.68 5.72 -17.06
C ASP A 221 -8.47 4.21 -16.92
N LEU A 222 -9.42 3.55 -16.24
CA LEU A 222 -9.41 2.10 -16.04
C LEU A 222 -9.43 1.32 -17.38
N ALA A 223 -10.17 1.82 -18.36
CA ALA A 223 -10.22 1.20 -19.69
C ALA A 223 -8.87 1.29 -20.42
N GLY A 224 -8.13 2.38 -20.22
CA GLY A 224 -6.77 2.52 -20.73
C GLY A 224 -5.79 1.55 -20.07
N ALA A 225 -5.88 1.37 -18.76
CA ALA A 225 -5.06 0.41 -18.02
C ALA A 225 -5.34 -1.04 -18.49
N ALA A 226 -6.61 -1.42 -18.65
CA ALA A 226 -7.01 -2.71 -19.20
C ALA A 226 -6.48 -2.91 -20.64
N ALA A 227 -6.53 -1.87 -21.48
CA ALA A 227 -6.01 -1.93 -22.84
C ALA A 227 -4.47 -2.04 -22.91
N LEU A 228 -3.75 -1.38 -21.99
CA LEU A 228 -2.30 -1.54 -21.87
C LEU A 228 -1.94 -3.00 -21.49
N ARG A 229 -2.66 -3.56 -20.53
CA ARG A 229 -2.46 -4.94 -20.06
C ARG A 229 -2.81 -5.97 -21.16
N SER A 230 -3.97 -5.86 -21.82
CA SER A 230 -4.40 -6.78 -22.89
C SER A 230 -3.58 -6.65 -24.18
N GLY A 231 -3.06 -5.47 -24.49
CA GLY A 231 -2.12 -5.25 -25.58
C GLY A 231 -0.80 -6.00 -25.39
N ARG A 232 -0.41 -6.27 -24.18
CA ARG A 232 0.70 -7.15 -23.76
C ARG A 232 0.39 -8.63 -24.10
N GLU A 233 -0.74 -9.14 -23.62
CA GLU A 233 -1.17 -10.53 -23.82
C GLU A 233 -1.24 -10.88 -25.32
N GLY A 234 -1.68 -9.95 -26.16
CA GLY A 234 -1.72 -10.13 -27.62
C GLY A 234 -0.35 -10.15 -28.31
N ARG A 235 0.72 -9.65 -27.65
CA ARG A 235 2.12 -9.78 -28.13
C ARG A 235 2.69 -11.15 -27.76
N GLU A 236 2.50 -11.61 -26.53
CA GLU A 236 2.90 -12.96 -26.10
C GLU A 236 2.32 -14.07 -26.99
N ASP A 237 1.04 -13.96 -27.35
CA ASP A 237 0.38 -14.90 -28.27
C ASP A 237 0.94 -14.87 -29.69
N ARG A 238 1.46 -13.73 -30.17
CA ARG A 238 2.08 -13.60 -31.49
C ARG A 238 3.49 -14.14 -31.49
N GLU A 239 4.30 -13.78 -30.49
CA GLU A 239 5.65 -14.27 -30.32
C GLU A 239 5.69 -15.80 -30.10
N ALA A 240 4.77 -16.34 -29.29
CA ALA A 240 4.59 -17.77 -29.12
C ALA A 240 4.13 -18.51 -30.37
N ARG A 241 3.52 -17.84 -31.35
CA ARG A 241 3.14 -18.40 -32.67
C ARG A 241 4.28 -18.32 -33.67
N ASP A 242 4.99 -17.19 -33.73
CA ASP A 242 6.17 -17.03 -34.59
C ASP A 242 7.28 -17.97 -34.19
N ASP A 243 7.53 -18.19 -32.89
CA ASP A 243 8.48 -19.16 -32.36
C ASP A 243 8.15 -20.62 -32.69
N ARG A 244 6.87 -20.95 -32.97
CA ARG A 244 6.48 -22.31 -33.39
C ARG A 244 6.74 -22.57 -34.85
N GLU A 245 6.69 -21.55 -35.70
CA GLU A 245 6.98 -21.68 -37.12
C GLU A 245 8.47 -21.70 -37.43
N ASP A 246 9.32 -21.06 -36.58
CA ASP A 246 10.77 -20.98 -36.78
C ASP A 246 11.60 -22.05 -36.02
N ARG A 247 10.95 -22.97 -35.29
CA ARG A 247 11.64 -23.95 -34.41
C ARG A 247 12.22 -25.19 -35.12
N GLU A 248 12.18 -25.30 -36.45
CA GLU A 248 12.82 -26.41 -37.11
C GLU A 248 14.33 -26.28 -37.29
N ASP A 249 14.98 -25.14 -36.96
CA ASP A 249 16.42 -24.89 -37.21
C ASP A 249 17.20 -24.07 -36.19
N ARG A 250 16.89 -24.09 -34.87
CA ARG A 250 17.73 -23.40 -33.88
C ARG A 250 18.13 -24.27 -32.70
N ASP A 251 19.43 -24.44 -32.62
CA ASP A 251 20.21 -25.04 -31.53
C ASP A 251 19.95 -24.33 -30.19
N ASP A 252 19.89 -25.10 -29.11
CA ASP A 252 19.72 -24.71 -27.70
C ASP A 252 20.60 -23.52 -27.28
N ARG A 253 20.01 -22.32 -27.31
CA ARG A 253 20.48 -21.19 -26.50
C ARG A 253 19.40 -20.85 -25.52
N ALA A 254 19.76 -20.88 -24.23
CA ALA A 254 18.91 -20.39 -23.12
C ALA A 254 18.26 -19.06 -23.51
N GLY A 255 16.93 -19.07 -23.60
CA GLY A 255 16.16 -17.89 -24.02
C GLY A 255 16.30 -16.80 -22.96
N ASP A 256 16.68 -15.62 -23.41
CA ASP A 256 16.60 -14.39 -22.67
C ASP A 256 15.12 -14.10 -22.35
N ASP A 257 14.76 -14.09 -21.05
CA ASP A 257 13.50 -13.54 -20.53
C ASP A 257 13.42 -11.99 -20.68
N ALA A 258 14.30 -11.41 -21.48
CA ALA A 258 14.48 -9.96 -21.64
C ALA A 258 13.31 -9.23 -22.33
N ASP A 259 12.35 -9.95 -22.90
CA ASP A 259 11.19 -9.39 -23.61
C ASP A 259 9.85 -9.63 -22.89
N ALA A 260 9.86 -10.06 -21.61
CA ALA A 260 8.64 -10.23 -20.86
C ALA A 260 7.94 -8.86 -20.66
N PRO A 261 6.62 -8.79 -20.88
CA PRO A 261 5.89 -7.52 -20.75
C PRO A 261 5.86 -7.04 -19.28
N VAL A 262 6.08 -5.74 -19.09
CA VAL A 262 6.14 -5.14 -17.74
C VAL A 262 4.77 -5.18 -17.07
N PRO A 263 4.59 -5.77 -15.87
CA PRO A 263 3.34 -5.79 -15.15
C PRO A 263 2.84 -4.39 -14.75
N ILE A 264 1.52 -4.22 -14.59
CA ILE A 264 0.88 -2.96 -14.22
C ILE A 264 0.30 -3.07 -12.81
N ALA A 265 0.68 -2.13 -11.93
CA ALA A 265 0.07 -1.95 -10.62
C ALA A 265 -0.88 -0.75 -10.63
N LEU A 266 -2.01 -0.86 -9.93
CA LEU A 266 -2.94 0.25 -9.72
C LEU A 266 -2.99 0.65 -8.25
N ASP A 267 -2.82 1.96 -8.01
CA ASP A 267 -2.86 2.63 -6.72
C ASP A 267 -3.99 3.68 -6.68
N GLU A 268 -3.81 4.84 -7.30
CA GLU A 268 -4.79 5.94 -7.29
C GLU A 268 -6.14 5.55 -7.89
N SER A 269 -6.17 4.56 -8.77
CA SER A 269 -7.42 4.03 -9.33
C SER A 269 -8.33 3.46 -8.25
N LEU A 270 -7.78 2.85 -7.18
CA LEU A 270 -8.56 2.32 -6.05
C LEU A 270 -9.15 3.41 -5.14
N ALA A 271 -8.68 4.65 -5.24
CA ALA A 271 -9.33 5.80 -4.60
C ALA A 271 -10.56 6.31 -5.36
N ARG A 272 -10.78 5.82 -6.59
CA ARG A 272 -11.85 6.27 -7.50
C ARG A 272 -12.82 5.16 -7.89
N ARG A 273 -12.40 3.92 -7.79
CA ARG A 273 -13.13 2.73 -8.21
C ARG A 273 -13.04 1.66 -7.14
N ASP A 274 -14.10 0.90 -6.98
CA ASP A 274 -14.07 -0.29 -6.16
C ASP A 274 -13.12 -1.33 -6.74
N LEU A 275 -12.55 -2.17 -5.89
CA LEU A 275 -11.66 -3.25 -6.31
C LEU A 275 -12.31 -4.17 -7.35
N ASP A 276 -13.59 -4.52 -7.15
CA ASP A 276 -14.33 -5.38 -8.09
C ASP A 276 -14.35 -4.79 -9.50
N ALA A 277 -14.54 -3.47 -9.64
CA ALA A 277 -14.49 -2.81 -10.95
C ALA A 277 -13.11 -2.87 -11.60
N VAL A 278 -12.02 -2.84 -10.82
CA VAL A 278 -10.64 -3.01 -11.30
C VAL A 278 -10.41 -4.43 -11.79
N LEU A 279 -10.87 -5.42 -11.02
CA LEU A 279 -10.74 -6.84 -11.33
C LEU A 279 -11.58 -7.23 -12.56
N ASP A 280 -12.83 -6.80 -12.60
CA ASP A 280 -13.75 -7.05 -13.73
C ASP A 280 -13.24 -6.44 -15.05
N ALA A 281 -12.55 -5.30 -14.99
CA ALA A 281 -11.94 -4.68 -16.15
C ALA A 281 -10.65 -5.40 -16.60
N GLY A 282 -10.08 -6.31 -15.80
CA GLY A 282 -8.78 -6.91 -16.07
C GLY A 282 -7.66 -5.87 -16.17
N ALA A 283 -7.71 -4.81 -15.33
CA ALA A 283 -6.88 -3.62 -15.50
C ALA A 283 -5.54 -3.68 -14.77
N ALA A 284 -5.30 -4.67 -13.92
CA ALA A 284 -4.12 -4.74 -13.07
C ALA A 284 -3.54 -6.15 -12.95
N ASP A 285 -2.24 -6.24 -12.80
CA ASP A 285 -1.52 -7.43 -12.32
C ASP A 285 -1.26 -7.33 -10.82
N VAL A 286 -1.17 -6.10 -10.31
CA VAL A 286 -0.93 -5.77 -8.91
C VAL A 286 -1.90 -4.69 -8.47
N VAL A 287 -2.40 -4.77 -7.23
CA VAL A 287 -3.19 -3.70 -6.59
C VAL A 287 -2.51 -3.22 -5.32
N VAL A 288 -2.41 -1.90 -5.17
CA VAL A 288 -1.80 -1.26 -4.00
C VAL A 288 -2.89 -0.87 -3.02
N LEU A 289 -2.96 -1.56 -1.90
CA LEU A 289 -4.04 -1.48 -0.92
C LEU A 289 -3.61 -0.64 0.29
N LYS A 290 -4.41 0.37 0.62
CA LYS A 290 -4.20 1.27 1.77
C LYS A 290 -5.31 1.05 2.80
N PRO A 291 -5.05 0.46 3.97
CA PRO A 291 -6.08 0.17 4.96
C PRO A 291 -6.90 1.40 5.36
N MET A 292 -6.26 2.58 5.47
CA MET A 292 -6.92 3.85 5.75
C MET A 292 -7.96 4.22 4.68
N ALA A 293 -7.59 4.10 3.40
CA ALA A 293 -8.45 4.43 2.27
C ALA A 293 -9.56 3.40 2.05
N LEU A 294 -9.34 2.15 2.45
CA LEU A 294 -10.33 1.07 2.36
C LEU A 294 -11.30 1.03 3.55
N GLY A 295 -11.06 1.84 4.58
CA GLY A 295 -11.95 1.94 5.73
C GLY A 295 -11.70 0.93 6.85
N GLY A 296 -10.53 0.30 6.89
CA GLY A 296 -10.14 -0.54 8.02
C GLY A 296 -9.24 -1.73 7.67
N PRO A 297 -8.54 -2.28 8.68
CA PRO A 297 -7.69 -3.46 8.51
C PRO A 297 -8.49 -4.69 8.05
N ASP A 298 -9.72 -4.84 8.53
CA ASP A 298 -10.67 -5.90 8.15
C ASP A 298 -10.98 -5.88 6.65
N ARG A 299 -11.22 -4.68 6.10
CA ARG A 299 -11.53 -4.48 4.69
C ARG A 299 -10.30 -4.61 3.80
N ALA A 300 -9.15 -4.12 4.26
CA ALA A 300 -7.91 -4.24 3.52
C ALA A 300 -7.49 -5.70 3.34
N LEU A 301 -7.60 -6.53 4.39
CA LEU A 301 -7.33 -7.96 4.29
C LEU A 301 -8.38 -8.68 3.42
N ALA A 302 -9.65 -8.24 3.45
CA ALA A 302 -10.68 -8.74 2.54
C ALA A 302 -10.33 -8.46 1.07
N ALA A 303 -9.96 -7.21 0.79
CA ALA A 303 -9.56 -6.78 -0.55
C ALA A 303 -8.33 -7.56 -1.06
N ALA A 304 -7.32 -7.78 -0.19
CA ALA A 304 -6.16 -8.59 -0.53
C ALA A 304 -6.52 -10.04 -0.89
N ALA A 305 -7.41 -10.67 -0.11
CA ALA A 305 -7.89 -12.02 -0.40
C ALA A 305 -8.69 -12.09 -1.70
N THR A 306 -9.53 -11.10 -1.98
CA THR A 306 -10.31 -11.00 -3.23
C THR A 306 -9.39 -10.81 -4.44
N ALA A 307 -8.39 -9.92 -4.36
CA ALA A 307 -7.42 -9.70 -5.42
C ALA A 307 -6.66 -11.00 -5.75
N ARG A 308 -6.15 -11.70 -4.75
CA ARG A 308 -5.46 -12.98 -4.94
C ARG A 308 -6.34 -14.08 -5.54
N ALA A 309 -7.59 -14.17 -5.12
CA ALA A 309 -8.53 -15.11 -5.71
C ALA A 309 -8.80 -14.84 -7.21
N ALA A 310 -8.62 -13.60 -7.65
CA ALA A 310 -8.70 -13.17 -9.04
C ALA A 310 -7.36 -13.24 -9.80
N GLY A 311 -6.27 -13.74 -9.16
CA GLY A 311 -4.93 -13.81 -9.76
C GLY A 311 -4.19 -12.47 -9.82
N VAL A 312 -4.61 -11.48 -9.01
CA VAL A 312 -3.99 -10.16 -8.91
C VAL A 312 -3.23 -10.05 -7.59
N GLU A 313 -1.96 -9.63 -7.63
CA GLU A 313 -1.12 -9.54 -6.43
C GLU A 313 -1.46 -8.32 -5.58
N PRO A 314 -1.77 -8.46 -4.28
CA PRO A 314 -1.98 -7.35 -3.38
C PRO A 314 -0.66 -6.88 -2.76
N VAL A 315 -0.40 -5.58 -2.78
CA VAL A 315 0.68 -4.90 -2.06
C VAL A 315 0.08 -3.96 -1.04
N ILE A 316 0.49 -4.04 0.22
CA ILE A 316 -0.01 -3.18 1.28
C ILE A 316 0.88 -1.94 1.42
N THR A 317 0.26 -0.76 1.58
CA THR A 317 0.95 0.50 1.86
C THR A 317 0.12 1.39 2.78
N THR A 318 0.60 2.60 3.07
CA THR A 318 -0.07 3.60 3.91
C THR A 318 -0.44 4.86 3.11
N THR A 319 -1.22 5.74 3.72
CA THR A 319 -1.45 7.11 3.24
C THR A 319 -0.51 8.11 3.94
N ILE A 320 0.71 7.71 4.27
CA ILE A 320 1.64 8.41 5.18
C ILE A 320 0.97 8.51 6.57
N ASP A 321 0.65 7.37 7.12
CA ASP A 321 -0.03 7.26 8.39
C ASP A 321 0.96 7.40 9.54
N ALA A 322 0.48 7.87 10.71
CA ALA A 322 1.27 7.85 11.94
C ALA A 322 1.45 6.40 12.45
N VAL A 323 2.23 6.25 13.49
CA VAL A 323 2.70 4.94 13.97
C VAL A 323 1.59 3.93 14.28
N VAL A 324 0.41 4.38 14.73
CA VAL A 324 -0.69 3.47 15.11
C VAL A 324 -1.29 2.79 13.86
N ALA A 325 -1.65 3.57 12.84
CA ALA A 325 -2.21 3.02 11.60
C ALA A 325 -1.12 2.34 10.75
N ARG A 326 0.14 2.85 10.76
CA ARG A 326 1.27 2.18 10.10
C ARG A 326 1.52 0.79 10.71
N THR A 327 1.53 0.65 12.04
CA THR A 327 1.61 -0.66 12.71
C THR A 327 0.46 -1.58 12.30
N ALA A 328 -0.77 -1.04 12.21
CA ALA A 328 -1.91 -1.83 11.74
C ALA A 328 -1.72 -2.31 10.29
N ALA A 329 -1.16 -1.48 9.40
CA ALA A 329 -0.86 -1.89 8.03
C ALA A 329 0.20 -3.01 7.97
N VAL A 330 1.18 -3.02 8.87
CA VAL A 330 2.14 -4.13 9.04
C VAL A 330 1.41 -5.42 9.42
N HIS A 331 0.46 -5.37 10.37
CA HIS A 331 -0.34 -6.54 10.73
C HIS A 331 -1.23 -7.05 9.59
N VAL A 332 -1.79 -6.15 8.79
CA VAL A 332 -2.57 -6.54 7.59
C VAL A 332 -1.66 -7.23 6.59
N ALA A 333 -0.49 -6.66 6.30
CA ALA A 333 0.49 -7.26 5.38
C ALA A 333 0.92 -8.65 5.86
N ALA A 334 1.23 -8.80 7.15
CA ALA A 334 1.61 -10.08 7.73
C ALA A 334 0.54 -11.17 7.61
N ALA A 335 -0.74 -10.78 7.62
CA ALA A 335 -1.86 -11.70 7.48
C ALA A 335 -2.13 -12.12 6.02
N VAL A 336 -1.50 -11.45 5.03
CA VAL A 336 -1.55 -11.84 3.62
C VAL A 336 -0.53 -12.96 3.39
N PRO A 337 -0.94 -14.19 3.02
CA PRO A 337 0.02 -15.28 2.77
C PRO A 337 1.01 -14.90 1.66
N GLU A 338 2.28 -15.27 1.81
CA GLU A 338 3.34 -15.02 0.80
C GLU A 338 3.35 -13.57 0.29
N VAL A 339 3.27 -12.61 1.22
CA VAL A 339 3.16 -11.18 0.88
C VAL A 339 4.40 -10.68 0.12
N ALA A 340 4.16 -9.97 -0.97
CA ALA A 340 5.23 -9.28 -1.73
C ALA A 340 5.78 -8.07 -0.95
N PRO A 341 6.98 -7.55 -1.28
CA PRO A 341 7.51 -6.36 -0.63
C PRO A 341 6.50 -5.21 -0.60
N CYS A 342 6.20 -4.72 0.60
CA CYS A 342 5.15 -3.73 0.88
C CYS A 342 5.69 -2.29 0.94
N GLY A 343 4.84 -1.30 0.68
CA GLY A 343 5.19 0.12 0.78
C GLY A 343 5.07 0.65 2.21
N LEU A 344 5.72 0.01 3.19
CA LEU A 344 5.56 0.33 4.62
C LEU A 344 6.76 1.04 5.25
N ALA A 345 7.83 1.28 4.51
CA ALA A 345 8.99 2.05 4.96
C ALA A 345 8.70 3.57 4.92
N THR A 346 7.64 4.03 5.59
CA THR A 346 7.13 5.41 5.53
C THR A 346 7.36 6.22 6.80
N ALA A 347 7.91 5.64 7.86
CA ALA A 347 8.15 6.33 9.13
C ALA A 347 9.04 7.57 8.97
N SER A 348 10.08 7.49 8.14
CA SER A 348 11.03 8.59 7.89
C SER A 348 10.42 9.79 7.14
N LEU A 349 9.19 9.68 6.66
CA LEU A 349 8.48 10.80 6.03
C LEU A 349 7.90 11.78 7.06
N LEU A 350 7.76 11.38 8.31
CA LEU A 350 7.32 12.22 9.42
C LEU A 350 8.53 12.72 10.22
N ASP A 351 8.52 14.00 10.61
CA ASP A 351 9.59 14.60 11.42
C ASP A 351 9.59 14.04 12.85
N GLU A 352 8.39 13.90 13.42
CA GLU A 352 8.12 13.23 14.69
C GLU A 352 6.94 12.29 14.52
N ASP A 353 6.75 11.35 15.45
CA ASP A 353 5.60 10.45 15.44
C ASP A 353 4.89 10.45 16.80
N LEU A 354 3.70 9.89 16.90
CA LEU A 354 2.84 9.90 18.09
C LEU A 354 3.44 9.08 19.26
N ALA A 355 4.25 8.09 18.96
CA ALA A 355 4.96 7.23 19.92
C ALA A 355 6.19 6.60 19.23
N PRO A 356 7.13 6.02 20.02
CA PRO A 356 8.20 5.20 19.47
C PRO A 356 7.65 4.09 18.56
N ASP A 357 8.31 3.85 17.41
CA ASP A 357 7.91 2.84 16.46
C ASP A 357 8.18 1.42 16.99
N PRO A 358 7.15 0.57 17.19
CA PRO A 358 7.33 -0.79 17.67
C PRO A 358 7.79 -1.76 16.56
N CYS A 359 7.79 -1.32 15.32
CA CYS A 359 8.12 -2.12 14.14
C CYS A 359 8.98 -1.32 13.14
N PRO A 360 10.19 -0.88 13.54
CA PRO A 360 11.07 -0.16 12.65
C PRO A 360 11.56 -1.05 11.50
N VAL A 361 11.85 -0.42 10.36
CA VAL A 361 12.49 -1.11 9.23
C VAL A 361 13.93 -1.47 9.60
N ALA A 362 14.30 -2.72 9.39
CA ALA A 362 15.67 -3.22 9.52
C ALA A 362 15.94 -4.27 8.44
N ASP A 363 17.08 -4.18 7.79
CA ASP A 363 17.50 -5.12 6.74
C ASP A 363 16.43 -5.36 5.65
N GLY A 364 15.75 -4.27 5.22
CA GLY A 364 14.69 -4.34 4.19
C GLY A 364 13.38 -5.00 4.63
N GLU A 365 13.20 -5.29 5.91
CA GLU A 365 12.02 -5.92 6.48
C GLU A 365 11.49 -5.15 7.70
N VAL A 366 10.26 -5.46 8.09
CA VAL A 366 9.62 -5.00 9.32
C VAL A 366 9.23 -6.21 10.15
N ALA A 367 9.73 -6.30 11.38
CA ALA A 367 9.29 -7.32 12.34
C ALA A 367 7.85 -7.05 12.78
N VAL A 368 7.00 -8.07 12.71
CA VAL A 368 5.59 -7.96 13.09
C VAL A 368 5.46 -8.08 14.62
N PRO A 369 4.81 -7.13 15.31
CA PRO A 369 4.60 -7.27 16.74
C PRO A 369 3.76 -8.52 17.08
N ASP A 370 4.25 -9.38 17.93
CA ASP A 370 3.58 -10.61 18.39
C ASP A 370 2.75 -10.41 19.67
N ALA A 371 2.97 -9.29 20.36
CA ALA A 371 2.26 -8.93 21.58
C ALA A 371 0.76 -8.66 21.32
N PRO A 372 -0.12 -8.81 22.35
CA PRO A 372 -1.55 -8.65 22.19
C PRO A 372 -1.98 -7.28 21.60
N GLY A 373 -2.91 -7.31 20.67
CA GLY A 373 -3.37 -6.13 19.93
C GLY A 373 -2.35 -5.64 18.90
N LEU A 374 -2.20 -4.33 18.79
CA LEU A 374 -1.26 -3.68 17.86
C LEU A 374 0.20 -3.96 18.24
N ALA A 375 0.58 -3.77 19.51
CA ALA A 375 1.94 -3.96 19.97
C ALA A 375 2.00 -4.01 21.52
N GLY A 376 1.10 -4.75 22.16
CA GLY A 376 1.05 -4.84 23.62
C GLY A 376 0.91 -3.47 24.28
N ASP A 377 1.87 -3.13 25.17
CA ASP A 377 1.85 -1.91 25.96
C ASP A 377 2.55 -0.73 25.28
N ALA A 378 3.09 -0.91 24.06
CA ALA A 378 3.84 0.15 23.35
C ALA A 378 3.03 1.44 23.16
N PHE A 379 1.72 1.35 23.08
CA PHE A 379 0.82 2.49 22.89
C PHE A 379 -0.01 2.87 24.12
N ASP A 380 0.34 2.40 25.33
CA ASP A 380 -0.45 2.70 26.54
C ASP A 380 -0.54 4.19 26.85
N GLY A 381 0.50 4.96 26.54
CA GLY A 381 0.48 6.44 26.65
C GLY A 381 -0.49 7.13 25.68
N LEU A 382 -0.99 6.43 24.67
CA LEU A 382 -1.92 6.95 23.67
C LEU A 382 -3.37 6.53 23.93
N ARG A 383 -3.62 5.46 24.70
CA ARG A 383 -4.95 4.87 24.99
C ARG A 383 -5.81 5.66 25.96
#